data_022e32ebb17bdcc93bc2ede7233682ee
#
_entry.id   022e32ebb17bdcc93bc2ede7233682ee
#
_cell.length_a   1.000
_cell.length_b   1.000
_cell.length_c   1.000
_cell.angle_alpha   90.00
_cell.angle_beta   90.00
_cell.angle_gamma   90.00
#
_symmetry.space_group_name_H-M   'P 1'
#
loop_
_entity.id
_entity.type
_entity.pdbx_description
1 polymer ?
#
loop_
_entity_poly.entity_id
_entity_poly.type
_entity_poly.pdbx_seq_one_letter_code
_entity_poly.pdbx_strand_id
1 'polypeptide(L)'
;MSKPLRPRLTEHGLEPVRGLPEALPPGEVLLWQGAPTWAEVAQRVFLVRWVSGYFLILALWEILSAAIQGGKLVAAFGAAAVILLGGGVAIGILALLAKIVARSSVYSITSRRLVLRVGVALPITINIPFVAIAGAYLRNRKDSNGDIVLELLPSHRISWIALWPHCCGWSLGRPKPMLRGVANVAEVAKILGDAVAATSGAGISRSLSGPEAVMPSGATAMA
;
A
#
# COMPACT_ATOMS: atom_id res chain seq x y z
N MET A 1 -36.34 -16.06 19.20
CA MET A 1 -36.35 -14.60 19.17
C MET A 1 -34.90 -14.12 19.39
N SER A 2 -34.15 -13.87 18.32
CA SER A 2 -32.76 -13.39 18.36
C SER A 2 -32.78 -11.88 18.51
N LYS A 3 -32.09 -11.42 19.57
CA LYS A 3 -31.94 -10.02 19.94
C LYS A 3 -31.10 -9.28 18.88
N PRO A 4 -31.56 -8.16 18.33
CA PRO A 4 -30.74 -7.41 17.37
C PRO A 4 -29.51 -6.83 18.06
N LEU A 5 -28.35 -7.11 17.49
CA LEU A 5 -27.07 -6.52 17.90
C LEU A 5 -27.16 -4.99 17.72
N ARG A 6 -27.13 -4.27 18.83
CA ARG A 6 -27.01 -2.81 18.81
C ARG A 6 -25.61 -2.43 18.28
N PRO A 7 -25.50 -1.57 17.27
CA PRO A 7 -24.20 -1.09 16.82
C PRO A 7 -23.54 -0.31 17.95
N ARG A 8 -22.26 -0.63 18.26
CA ARG A 8 -21.46 0.16 19.17
C ARG A 8 -21.20 1.54 18.55
N LEU A 9 -21.74 2.56 19.16
CA LEU A 9 -21.47 3.96 18.84
C LEU A 9 -20.04 4.28 19.31
N THR A 10 -19.07 4.12 18.44
CA THR A 10 -17.76 4.77 18.53
C THR A 10 -17.87 6.09 17.75
N GLU A 11 -17.02 7.08 18.00
CA GLU A 11 -17.04 8.38 17.29
C GLU A 11 -16.98 8.28 15.76
N HIS A 12 -16.66 7.10 15.22
CA HIS A 12 -16.73 6.69 13.83
C HIS A 12 -17.97 5.81 13.53
N GLY A 13 -18.95 5.80 14.42
CA GLY A 13 -20.05 4.83 14.49
C GLY A 13 -21.24 5.07 13.55
N LEU A 14 -21.11 5.98 12.59
CA LEU A 14 -22.10 6.17 11.54
C LEU A 14 -21.69 5.51 10.20
N GLU A 15 -20.53 4.85 10.16
CA GLU A 15 -20.12 4.11 8.96
C GLU A 15 -20.80 2.75 8.93
N PRO A 16 -21.79 2.51 8.05
CA PRO A 16 -22.49 1.24 7.95
C PRO A 16 -21.59 0.08 7.54
N VAL A 17 -20.48 0.39 6.85
CA VAL A 17 -19.39 -0.54 6.51
C VAL A 17 -18.06 0.18 6.75
N ARG A 18 -17.17 -0.43 7.52
CA ARG A 18 -15.84 0.13 7.80
C ARG A 18 -15.13 0.49 6.48
N GLY A 19 -14.66 1.74 6.36
CA GLY A 19 -13.91 2.18 5.17
C GLY A 19 -14.74 2.76 4.04
N LEU A 20 -16.06 2.78 4.17
CA LEU A 20 -16.97 3.49 3.26
C LEU A 20 -17.55 4.69 4.00
N PRO A 21 -17.54 5.90 3.41
CA PRO A 21 -18.05 7.10 4.07
C PRO A 21 -19.57 7.06 4.28
N GLU A 22 -20.28 6.32 3.42
CA GLU A 22 -21.74 6.20 3.44
C GLU A 22 -22.17 4.78 3.06
N ALA A 23 -23.44 4.47 3.28
CA ALA A 23 -24.04 3.25 2.76
C ALA A 23 -23.88 3.17 1.24
N LEU A 24 -23.65 1.98 0.73
CA LEU A 24 -23.56 1.76 -0.71
C LEU A 24 -24.87 2.17 -1.39
N PRO A 25 -24.82 2.85 -2.55
CA PRO A 25 -25.99 3.17 -3.34
C PRO A 25 -26.81 1.91 -3.69
N PRO A 26 -28.11 2.03 -3.92
CA PRO A 26 -28.93 0.90 -4.35
C PRO A 26 -28.35 0.22 -5.60
N GLY A 27 -28.18 -1.11 -5.53
CA GLY A 27 -27.61 -1.90 -6.62
C GLY A 27 -26.08 -1.89 -6.71
N GLU A 28 -25.36 -1.27 -5.76
CA GLU A 28 -23.92 -1.40 -5.60
C GLU A 28 -23.62 -2.41 -4.49
N VAL A 29 -22.78 -3.40 -4.77
CA VAL A 29 -22.43 -4.49 -3.85
C VAL A 29 -20.95 -4.43 -3.53
N LEU A 30 -20.58 -4.68 -2.28
CA LEU A 30 -19.19 -4.86 -1.86
C LEU A 30 -18.72 -6.25 -2.27
N LEU A 31 -17.69 -6.33 -3.13
CA LEU A 31 -17.13 -7.59 -3.61
C LEU A 31 -15.97 -8.06 -2.76
N TRP A 32 -15.13 -7.13 -2.29
CA TRP A 32 -13.98 -7.42 -1.45
C TRP A 32 -13.59 -6.21 -0.62
N GLN A 33 -13.07 -6.47 0.58
CA GLN A 33 -12.50 -5.45 1.44
C GLN A 33 -11.25 -5.98 2.14
N GLY A 34 -10.23 -5.14 2.22
CA GLY A 34 -8.97 -5.48 2.88
C GLY A 34 -8.17 -4.27 3.31
N ALA A 35 -7.02 -4.54 3.92
CA ALA A 35 -6.09 -3.54 4.40
C ALA A 35 -4.65 -3.95 4.06
N PRO A 36 -3.70 -3.01 3.99
CA PRO A 36 -2.30 -3.34 3.77
C PRO A 36 -1.73 -4.11 4.97
N THR A 37 -0.85 -5.05 4.69
CA THR A 37 -0.10 -5.75 5.74
C THR A 37 0.93 -4.79 6.35
N TRP A 38 0.92 -4.63 7.67
CA TRP A 38 1.80 -3.69 8.37
C TRP A 38 3.29 -3.96 8.11
N ALA A 39 3.69 -5.23 7.98
CA ALA A 39 5.07 -5.61 7.70
C ALA A 39 5.55 -5.10 6.33
N GLU A 40 4.69 -5.13 5.31
CA GLU A 40 4.99 -4.58 3.98
C GLU A 40 5.11 -3.05 4.03
N VAL A 41 4.27 -2.38 4.81
CA VAL A 41 4.37 -0.93 5.03
C VAL A 41 5.68 -0.59 5.74
N ALA A 42 6.04 -1.31 6.80
CA ALA A 42 7.28 -1.10 7.54
C ALA A 42 8.53 -1.27 6.65
N GLN A 43 8.55 -2.32 5.84
CA GLN A 43 9.74 -2.63 5.03
C GLN A 43 9.87 -1.76 3.78
N ARG A 44 8.77 -1.29 3.19
CA ARG A 44 8.77 -0.65 1.87
C ARG A 44 8.46 0.83 1.88
N VAL A 45 7.67 1.28 2.84
CA VAL A 45 7.40 2.71 3.02
C VAL A 45 8.44 3.33 3.94
N PHE A 46 8.64 2.70 5.10
CA PHE A 46 9.54 3.22 6.12
C PHE A 46 10.96 2.64 6.03
N LEU A 47 11.22 1.73 5.09
CA LEU A 47 12.55 1.18 4.79
C LEU A 47 13.28 0.66 6.04
N VAL A 48 12.55 0.06 6.97
CA VAL A 48 13.05 -0.37 8.29
C VAL A 48 14.34 -1.22 8.17
N ARG A 49 14.42 -2.11 7.16
CA ARG A 49 15.64 -2.91 6.92
C ARG A 49 16.85 -2.05 6.57
N TRP A 50 16.67 -0.99 5.78
CA TRP A 50 17.77 -0.08 5.40
C TRP A 50 18.21 0.78 6.59
N VAL A 51 17.24 1.25 7.39
CA VAL A 51 17.52 1.99 8.63
C VAL A 51 18.26 1.08 9.62
N SER A 52 17.86 -0.18 9.78
CA SER A 52 18.58 -1.14 10.62
C SER A 52 20.02 -1.36 10.13
N GLY A 53 20.20 -1.55 8.83
CA GLY A 53 21.52 -1.68 8.22
C GLY A 53 22.41 -0.46 8.45
N TYR A 54 21.85 0.73 8.32
CA TYR A 54 22.57 1.99 8.57
C TYR A 54 23.10 2.06 10.00
N PHE A 55 22.27 1.82 11.02
CA PHE A 55 22.74 1.86 12.41
C PHE A 55 23.74 0.75 12.74
N LEU A 56 23.60 -0.43 12.14
CA LEU A 56 24.56 -1.51 12.28
C LEU A 56 25.93 -1.13 11.68
N ILE A 57 25.95 -0.52 10.50
CA ILE A 57 27.19 -0.07 9.85
C ILE A 57 27.85 1.02 10.70
N LEU A 58 27.09 1.97 11.24
CA LEU A 58 27.64 3.01 12.11
C LEU A 58 28.26 2.44 13.39
N ALA A 59 27.58 1.50 14.03
CA ALA A 59 28.10 0.86 15.25
C ALA A 59 29.38 0.06 14.96
N LEU A 60 29.41 -0.66 13.83
CA LEU A 60 30.61 -1.40 13.39
C LEU A 60 31.76 -0.44 13.05
N TRP A 61 31.48 0.66 12.37
CA TRP A 61 32.46 1.68 12.04
C TRP A 61 33.10 2.28 13.29
N GLU A 62 32.31 2.56 14.34
CA GLU A 62 32.82 3.07 15.62
C GLU A 62 33.82 2.13 16.26
N ILE A 63 33.49 0.84 16.32
CA ILE A 63 34.39 -0.17 16.89
C ILE A 63 35.65 -0.32 16.03
N LEU A 64 35.53 -0.42 14.72
CA LEU A 64 36.63 -0.62 13.81
C LEU A 64 37.58 0.57 13.81
N SER A 65 37.05 1.80 13.78
CA SER A 65 37.87 3.03 13.81
C SER A 65 38.68 3.14 15.11
N ALA A 66 38.09 2.79 16.25
CA ALA A 66 38.80 2.75 17.53
C ALA A 66 39.91 1.70 17.54
N ALA A 67 39.66 0.52 16.96
CA ALA A 67 40.65 -0.54 16.86
C ALA A 67 41.89 -0.12 15.99
N ILE A 68 41.62 0.54 14.85
CA ILE A 68 42.69 1.00 13.92
C ILE A 68 43.50 2.15 14.54
N GLN A 69 42.86 3.05 15.28
CA GLN A 69 43.52 4.23 15.88
C GLN A 69 44.15 3.93 17.24
N GLY A 70 44.14 2.68 17.73
CA GLY A 70 44.66 2.30 19.02
C GLY A 70 43.89 2.87 20.20
N GLY A 71 42.59 3.20 19.98
CA GLY A 71 41.69 3.76 20.98
C GLY A 71 41.25 2.73 22.03
N LYS A 72 40.57 3.21 23.07
CA LYS A 72 40.02 2.35 24.13
C LYS A 72 38.78 1.59 23.61
N LEU A 73 38.94 0.32 23.31
CA LEU A 73 37.85 -0.55 22.80
C LEU A 73 36.60 -0.55 23.69
N VAL A 74 36.78 -0.51 25.01
CA VAL A 74 35.65 -0.46 25.95
C VAL A 74 34.78 0.78 25.73
N ALA A 75 35.41 1.94 25.48
CA ALA A 75 34.68 3.16 25.17
C ALA A 75 33.96 3.06 23.80
N ALA A 76 34.61 2.45 22.81
CA ALA A 76 34.02 2.22 21.48
C ALA A 76 32.79 1.29 21.54
N PHE A 77 32.85 0.22 22.33
CA PHE A 77 31.69 -0.63 22.55
C PHE A 77 30.55 0.10 23.27
N GLY A 78 30.86 1.00 24.22
CA GLY A 78 29.89 1.86 24.87
C GLY A 78 29.21 2.80 23.86
N ALA A 79 29.99 3.47 23.00
CA ALA A 79 29.47 4.34 21.95
C ALA A 79 28.59 3.54 20.94
N ALA A 80 29.06 2.37 20.49
CA ALA A 80 28.30 1.52 19.60
C ALA A 80 26.97 1.06 20.22
N ALA A 81 26.95 0.76 21.51
CA ALA A 81 25.73 0.41 22.23
C ALA A 81 24.70 1.57 22.25
N VAL A 82 25.17 2.82 22.44
CA VAL A 82 24.33 4.01 22.37
C VAL A 82 23.77 4.20 20.96
N ILE A 83 24.57 4.00 19.92
CA ILE A 83 24.13 4.08 18.51
C ILE A 83 23.04 3.03 18.23
N LEU A 84 23.25 1.79 18.69
CA LEU A 84 22.28 0.71 18.51
C LEU A 84 20.99 0.94 19.29
N LEU A 85 21.09 1.51 20.50
CA LEU A 85 19.91 1.88 21.29
C LEU A 85 19.09 2.97 20.56
N GLY A 86 19.74 4.02 20.10
CA GLY A 86 19.10 5.05 19.27
C GLY A 86 18.45 4.49 18.01
N GLY A 87 19.16 3.58 17.32
CA GLY A 87 18.65 2.84 16.17
C GLY A 87 17.40 2.02 16.52
N GLY A 88 17.42 1.32 17.66
CA GLY A 88 16.28 0.54 18.15
C GLY A 88 15.04 1.42 18.42
N VAL A 89 15.23 2.58 19.03
CA VAL A 89 14.16 3.56 19.23
C VAL A 89 13.60 4.06 17.90
N ALA A 90 14.47 4.44 16.96
CA ALA A 90 14.05 4.89 15.63
C ALA A 90 13.26 3.81 14.89
N ILE A 91 13.73 2.57 14.88
CA ILE A 91 13.04 1.42 14.27
C ILE A 91 11.70 1.18 14.96
N GLY A 92 11.63 1.27 16.29
CA GLY A 92 10.38 1.14 17.05
C GLY A 92 9.34 2.17 16.63
N ILE A 93 9.74 3.43 16.48
CA ILE A 93 8.88 4.52 16.00
C ILE A 93 8.39 4.23 14.57
N LEU A 94 9.28 3.85 13.66
CA LEU A 94 8.92 3.53 12.27
C LEU A 94 7.95 2.34 12.20
N ALA A 95 8.17 1.30 12.99
CA ALA A 95 7.29 0.15 13.07
C ALA A 95 5.90 0.51 13.63
N LEU A 96 5.86 1.39 14.64
CA LEU A 96 4.61 1.92 15.18
C LEU A 96 3.85 2.72 14.12
N LEU A 97 4.52 3.63 13.41
CA LEU A 97 3.93 4.40 12.30
C LEU A 97 3.39 3.47 11.21
N ALA A 98 4.15 2.44 10.84
CA ALA A 98 3.71 1.44 9.86
C ALA A 98 2.42 0.74 10.30
N LYS A 99 2.33 0.37 11.57
CA LYS A 99 1.14 -0.27 12.15
C LYS A 99 -0.06 0.68 12.16
N ILE A 100 0.14 1.95 12.47
CA ILE A 100 -0.91 2.96 12.46
C ILE A 100 -1.41 3.16 11.02
N VAL A 101 -0.52 3.35 10.03
CA VAL A 101 -0.88 3.49 8.61
C VAL A 101 -1.65 2.28 8.11
N ALA A 102 -1.19 1.06 8.44
CA ALA A 102 -1.88 -0.15 8.02
C ALA A 102 -3.28 -0.28 8.63
N ARG A 103 -3.48 0.16 9.87
CA ARG A 103 -4.78 0.10 10.54
C ARG A 103 -5.76 1.18 10.07
N SER A 104 -5.26 2.34 9.67
CA SER A 104 -6.09 3.45 9.17
C SER A 104 -6.46 3.30 7.70
N SER A 105 -5.79 2.42 6.95
CA SER A 105 -6.04 2.23 5.53
C SER A 105 -6.99 1.07 5.29
N VAL A 106 -7.98 1.29 4.41
CA VAL A 106 -8.95 0.27 3.98
C VAL A 106 -9.13 0.37 2.47
N TYR A 107 -9.08 -0.76 1.81
CA TYR A 107 -9.36 -0.89 0.38
C TYR A 107 -10.69 -1.63 0.21
N SER A 108 -11.59 -1.10 -0.59
CA SER A 108 -12.89 -1.70 -0.86
C SER A 108 -13.14 -1.76 -2.36
N ILE A 109 -13.35 -2.96 -2.88
CA ILE A 109 -13.74 -3.19 -4.27
C ILE A 109 -15.25 -3.42 -4.28
N THR A 110 -15.97 -2.57 -4.98
CA THR A 110 -17.42 -2.71 -5.17
C THR A 110 -17.73 -3.20 -6.59
N SER A 111 -18.97 -3.34 -6.92
CA SER A 111 -19.42 -3.68 -8.29
C SER A 111 -19.22 -2.54 -9.30
N ARG A 112 -18.90 -1.29 -8.89
CA ARG A 112 -18.82 -0.10 -9.77
C ARG A 112 -17.54 0.71 -9.63
N ARG A 113 -16.88 0.64 -8.49
CA ARG A 113 -15.70 1.47 -8.16
C ARG A 113 -14.78 0.79 -7.18
N LEU A 114 -13.54 1.27 -7.17
CA LEU A 114 -12.57 0.98 -6.11
C LEU A 114 -12.55 2.18 -5.14
N VAL A 115 -12.69 1.90 -3.86
CA VAL A 115 -12.63 2.90 -2.80
C VAL A 115 -11.36 2.68 -1.98
N LEU A 116 -10.53 3.69 -1.90
CA LEU A 116 -9.32 3.72 -1.07
C LEU A 116 -9.55 4.70 0.07
N ARG A 117 -9.69 4.21 1.29
CA ARG A 117 -9.65 5.06 2.48
C ARG A 117 -8.23 5.02 3.02
N VAL A 118 -7.57 6.16 3.04
CA VAL A 118 -6.16 6.32 3.43
C VAL A 118 -6.00 7.55 4.32
N GLY A 119 -4.92 7.59 5.08
CA GLY A 119 -4.60 8.70 5.98
C GLY A 119 -4.69 8.32 7.46
N VAL A 120 -3.75 8.85 8.25
CA VAL A 120 -3.65 8.60 9.69
C VAL A 120 -4.35 9.69 10.48
N ALA A 121 -3.99 10.96 10.25
CA ALA A 121 -4.54 12.10 10.95
C ALA A 121 -5.82 12.64 10.29
N LEU A 122 -5.84 12.65 8.96
CA LEU A 122 -6.98 13.08 8.15
C LEU A 122 -7.35 11.93 7.19
N PRO A 123 -8.34 11.13 7.53
CA PRO A 123 -8.79 10.06 6.64
C PRO A 123 -9.41 10.65 5.37
N ILE A 124 -8.81 10.34 4.23
CA ILE A 124 -9.28 10.73 2.91
C ILE A 124 -9.84 9.50 2.22
N THR A 125 -11.04 9.64 1.65
CA THR A 125 -11.65 8.58 0.84
C THR A 125 -11.51 8.94 -0.64
N ILE A 126 -10.79 8.11 -1.38
CA ILE A 126 -10.55 8.25 -2.81
C ILE A 126 -11.43 7.24 -3.53
N ASN A 127 -12.39 7.73 -4.31
CA ASN A 127 -13.26 6.92 -5.15
C ASN A 127 -12.69 6.87 -6.57
N ILE A 128 -12.39 5.67 -7.06
CA ILE A 128 -11.88 5.43 -8.41
C ILE A 128 -12.94 4.62 -9.16
N PRO A 129 -13.76 5.24 -10.01
CA PRO A 129 -14.71 4.51 -10.85
C PRO A 129 -13.96 3.62 -11.84
N PHE A 130 -14.48 2.44 -12.13
CA PHE A 130 -13.80 1.47 -13.01
C PHE A 130 -13.56 2.02 -14.41
N VAL A 131 -14.44 2.90 -14.90
CA VAL A 131 -14.27 3.59 -16.19
C VAL A 131 -13.02 4.49 -16.24
N ALA A 132 -12.49 4.88 -15.08
CA ALA A 132 -11.26 5.67 -14.99
C ALA A 132 -9.98 4.81 -14.99
N ILE A 133 -10.10 3.49 -14.90
CA ILE A 133 -8.98 2.56 -14.85
C ILE A 133 -8.60 2.17 -16.28
N ALA A 134 -7.42 2.61 -16.74
CA ALA A 134 -6.85 2.24 -18.02
C ALA A 134 -6.19 0.87 -17.97
N GLY A 135 -5.64 0.48 -16.81
CA GLY A 135 -4.96 -0.79 -16.62
C GLY A 135 -4.72 -1.10 -15.15
N ALA A 136 -4.42 -2.36 -14.86
CA ALA A 136 -4.00 -2.82 -13.55
C ALA A 136 -2.81 -3.77 -13.72
N TYR A 137 -1.77 -3.57 -12.90
CA TYR A 137 -0.57 -4.40 -12.91
C TYR A 137 -0.42 -5.11 -11.58
N LEU A 138 -0.25 -6.42 -11.66
CA LEU A 138 0.00 -7.25 -10.49
C LEU A 138 1.50 -7.30 -10.22
N ARG A 139 1.92 -6.93 -9.03
CA ARG A 139 3.28 -7.12 -8.55
C ARG A 139 3.29 -8.22 -7.50
N ASN A 140 3.44 -9.46 -7.97
CA ASN A 140 3.55 -10.62 -7.10
C ASN A 140 4.78 -10.55 -6.20
N ARG A 141 4.63 -11.10 -5.00
CA ARG A 141 5.68 -11.17 -4.00
C ARG A 141 5.75 -12.57 -3.39
N LYS A 142 6.65 -12.76 -2.45
CA LYS A 142 6.72 -13.99 -1.66
C LYS A 142 5.44 -14.14 -0.83
N ASP A 143 5.07 -15.37 -0.54
CA ASP A 143 3.95 -15.73 0.35
C ASP A 143 2.56 -15.27 -0.12
N SER A 144 2.29 -15.29 -1.42
CA SER A 144 0.99 -14.93 -2.01
C SER A 144 0.55 -13.48 -1.77
N ASN A 145 1.37 -12.67 -1.10
CA ASN A 145 1.15 -11.25 -0.92
C ASN A 145 1.64 -10.47 -2.13
N GLY A 146 1.11 -9.29 -2.34
CA GLY A 146 1.56 -8.45 -3.45
C GLY A 146 0.94 -7.07 -3.44
N ASP A 147 1.25 -6.34 -4.50
CA ASP A 147 0.69 -5.01 -4.74
C ASP A 147 -0.07 -5.03 -6.07
N ILE A 148 -1.20 -4.34 -6.11
CA ILE A 148 -1.95 -4.08 -7.34
C ILE A 148 -1.76 -2.60 -7.67
N VAL A 149 -1.07 -2.31 -8.75
CA VAL A 149 -0.84 -0.94 -9.24
C VAL A 149 -1.88 -0.61 -10.29
N LEU A 150 -2.56 0.52 -10.14
CA LEU A 150 -3.57 0.98 -11.08
C LEU A 150 -3.01 2.06 -11.99
N GLU A 151 -3.34 1.98 -13.25
CA GLU A 151 -3.10 3.02 -14.22
C GLU A 151 -4.42 3.73 -14.53
N LEU A 152 -4.47 5.03 -14.27
CA LEU A 152 -5.66 5.83 -14.50
C LEU A 152 -5.59 6.53 -15.86
N LEU A 153 -6.75 6.76 -16.44
CA LEU A 153 -6.89 7.59 -17.64
C LEU A 153 -6.34 9.00 -17.38
N PRO A 154 -5.78 9.68 -18.40
CA PRO A 154 -5.18 11.03 -18.24
C PRO A 154 -6.15 12.10 -17.71
N SER A 155 -7.45 11.91 -17.90
CA SER A 155 -8.52 12.76 -17.39
C SER A 155 -8.74 12.68 -15.88
N HIS A 156 -8.30 11.58 -15.24
CA HIS A 156 -8.44 11.35 -13.80
C HIS A 156 -7.10 11.50 -13.10
N ARG A 157 -6.91 12.64 -12.44
CA ARG A 157 -5.69 12.93 -11.67
C ARG A 157 -6.00 12.92 -10.19
N ILE A 158 -5.18 12.22 -9.44
CA ILE A 158 -5.23 12.17 -7.97
C ILE A 158 -3.92 12.77 -7.46
N SER A 159 -3.98 13.59 -6.42
CA SER A 159 -2.77 14.18 -5.83
C SER A 159 -1.87 13.10 -5.23
N TRP A 160 -0.56 13.23 -5.44
CA TRP A 160 0.44 12.34 -4.85
C TRP A 160 0.38 12.36 -3.32
N ILE A 161 0.18 13.54 -2.73
CA ILE A 161 0.08 13.70 -1.26
C ILE A 161 -1.12 12.93 -0.71
N ALA A 162 -2.26 12.97 -1.41
CA ALA A 162 -3.47 12.26 -0.99
C ALA A 162 -3.31 10.72 -1.10
N LEU A 163 -2.51 10.25 -2.05
CA LEU A 163 -2.25 8.83 -2.25
C LEU A 163 -1.16 8.28 -1.35
N TRP A 164 -0.24 9.12 -0.88
CA TRP A 164 0.89 8.64 -0.08
C TRP A 164 0.41 7.98 1.22
N PRO A 165 0.93 6.79 1.60
CA PRO A 165 1.98 5.99 0.98
C PRO A 165 1.48 4.94 -0.04
N HIS A 166 0.24 5.01 -0.51
CA HIS A 166 -0.43 4.05 -1.39
C HIS A 166 -0.30 4.41 -2.87
N CYS A 167 0.88 4.85 -3.27
CA CYS A 167 1.22 5.16 -4.67
C CYS A 167 2.48 4.41 -5.12
N CYS A 168 2.59 4.19 -6.43
CA CYS A 168 3.76 3.60 -7.04
C CYS A 168 4.68 4.70 -7.57
N GLY A 169 5.95 4.69 -7.11
CA GLY A 169 6.99 5.62 -7.56
C GLY A 169 6.85 7.04 -7.02
N TRP A 170 7.83 7.88 -7.34
CA TRP A 170 7.93 9.29 -6.95
C TRP A 170 7.44 10.23 -8.06
N SER A 171 6.53 9.76 -8.92
CA SER A 171 5.99 10.58 -9.98
C SER A 171 4.95 11.56 -9.44
N LEU A 172 5.37 12.78 -9.17
CA LEU A 172 4.49 13.87 -8.71
C LEU A 172 3.42 14.26 -9.75
N GLY A 173 3.73 14.08 -11.04
CA GLY A 173 2.85 14.50 -12.13
C GLY A 173 1.69 13.56 -12.41
N ARG A 174 1.91 12.24 -12.29
CA ARG A 174 0.91 11.18 -12.52
C ARG A 174 1.13 10.03 -11.55
N PRO A 175 0.81 10.18 -10.28
CA PRO A 175 0.95 9.09 -9.32
C PRO A 175 -0.02 7.96 -9.67
N LYS A 176 0.49 6.73 -9.68
CA LYS A 176 -0.32 5.53 -9.91
C LYS A 176 -0.82 5.03 -8.55
N PRO A 177 -2.13 5.00 -8.32
CA PRO A 177 -2.68 4.41 -7.10
C PRO A 177 -2.28 2.95 -6.97
N MET A 178 -2.03 2.50 -5.75
CA MET A 178 -1.58 1.14 -5.51
C MET A 178 -2.23 0.56 -4.26
N LEU A 179 -2.83 -0.62 -4.38
CA LEU A 179 -3.19 -1.44 -3.25
C LEU A 179 -1.93 -2.15 -2.78
N ARG A 180 -1.41 -1.74 -1.64
CA ARG A 180 -0.13 -2.21 -1.13
C ARG A 180 -0.30 -3.35 -0.16
N GLY A 181 0.57 -4.37 -0.26
CA GLY A 181 0.65 -5.45 0.71
C GLY A 181 -0.67 -6.23 0.89
N VAL A 182 -1.37 -6.47 -0.20
CA VAL A 182 -2.63 -7.22 -0.20
C VAL A 182 -2.32 -8.71 -0.04
N ALA A 183 -2.99 -9.35 0.91
CA ALA A 183 -2.94 -10.80 1.06
C ALA A 183 -3.72 -11.47 -0.09
N ASN A 184 -3.26 -12.63 -0.54
CA ASN A 184 -3.85 -13.38 -1.65
C ASN A 184 -4.08 -12.49 -2.89
N VAL A 185 -3.05 -11.75 -3.26
CA VAL A 185 -3.13 -10.68 -4.26
C VAL A 185 -3.67 -11.16 -5.61
N ALA A 186 -3.41 -12.41 -5.98
CA ALA A 186 -3.91 -12.99 -7.23
C ALA A 186 -5.45 -13.12 -7.25
N GLU A 187 -6.02 -13.54 -6.14
CA GLU A 187 -7.48 -13.63 -5.97
C GLU A 187 -8.12 -12.25 -6.02
N VAL A 188 -7.56 -11.30 -5.28
CA VAL A 188 -8.06 -9.91 -5.26
C VAL A 188 -7.93 -9.24 -6.62
N ALA A 189 -6.84 -9.49 -7.33
CA ALA A 189 -6.64 -9.00 -8.69
C ALA A 189 -7.67 -9.59 -9.67
N LYS A 190 -8.03 -10.87 -9.51
CA LYS A 190 -9.09 -11.50 -10.29
C LYS A 190 -10.43 -10.83 -10.01
N ILE A 191 -10.81 -10.66 -8.74
CA ILE A 191 -12.06 -9.98 -8.35
C ILE A 191 -12.13 -8.58 -8.97
N LEU A 192 -11.04 -7.82 -8.90
CA LEU A 192 -10.97 -6.48 -9.50
C LEU A 192 -11.09 -6.54 -11.04
N GLY A 193 -10.41 -7.49 -11.68
CA GLY A 193 -10.46 -7.68 -13.13
C GLY A 193 -11.86 -8.02 -13.63
N ASP A 194 -12.52 -8.96 -12.95
CA ASP A 194 -13.88 -9.40 -13.26
C ASP A 194 -14.89 -8.23 -13.08
N ALA A 195 -14.74 -7.44 -12.01
CA ALA A 195 -15.58 -6.29 -11.74
C ALA A 195 -15.40 -5.17 -12.80
N VAL A 196 -14.16 -4.89 -13.19
CA VAL A 196 -13.85 -3.92 -14.26
C VAL A 196 -14.40 -4.40 -15.60
N ALA A 197 -14.23 -5.68 -15.95
CA ALA A 197 -14.74 -6.26 -17.18
C ALA A 197 -16.28 -6.20 -17.25
N ALA A 198 -16.96 -6.54 -16.17
CA ALA A 198 -18.42 -6.46 -16.08
C ALA A 198 -18.95 -5.03 -16.29
N THR A 199 -18.22 -4.02 -15.78
CA THR A 199 -18.62 -2.61 -15.93
C THR A 199 -18.33 -2.06 -17.33
N SER A 200 -17.27 -2.54 -17.98
CA SER A 200 -16.86 -2.06 -19.31
C SER A 200 -17.68 -2.64 -20.46
N GLY A 201 -18.59 -3.60 -20.21
CA GLY A 201 -19.41 -4.25 -21.23
C GLY A 201 -18.61 -5.06 -22.27
N ALA A 202 -17.30 -5.07 -22.14
CA ALA A 202 -16.40 -5.80 -23.00
C ALA A 202 -15.88 -7.01 -22.22
N GLY A 203 -16.24 -8.21 -22.65
CA GLY A 203 -15.63 -9.47 -22.22
C GLY A 203 -14.16 -9.57 -22.62
N ILE A 204 -13.38 -8.57 -22.24
CA ILE A 204 -11.93 -8.58 -22.39
C ILE A 204 -11.42 -9.32 -21.17
N SER A 205 -11.09 -10.59 -21.35
CA SER A 205 -10.21 -11.33 -20.46
C SER A 205 -8.87 -10.60 -20.40
N ARG A 206 -8.81 -9.56 -19.57
CA ARG A 206 -7.56 -8.87 -19.30
C ARG A 206 -6.76 -9.79 -18.40
N SER A 207 -5.89 -10.57 -19.03
CA SER A 207 -4.86 -11.31 -18.32
C SER A 207 -4.12 -10.31 -17.43
N LEU A 208 -4.26 -10.44 -16.10
CA LEU A 208 -3.45 -9.74 -15.11
C LEU A 208 -2.07 -10.41 -15.09
N SER A 209 -1.35 -10.31 -16.18
CA SER A 209 0.03 -10.75 -16.29
C SER A 209 0.96 -9.67 -15.75
N GLY A 210 2.09 -10.12 -15.17
CA GLY A 210 3.11 -9.24 -14.59
C GLY A 210 3.67 -8.19 -15.55
N PRO A 211 4.63 -7.35 -15.13
CA PRO A 211 5.06 -6.16 -15.88
C PRO A 211 5.64 -6.43 -17.28
N GLU A 212 5.75 -7.70 -17.68
CA GLU A 212 6.41 -8.12 -18.95
C GLU A 212 5.45 -8.39 -20.12
N ALA A 213 4.13 -8.21 -19.97
CA ALA A 213 3.19 -8.60 -21.01
C ALA A 213 2.10 -7.59 -21.31
N VAL A 214 2.44 -6.32 -21.60
CA VAL A 214 1.56 -5.45 -22.40
C VAL A 214 2.41 -4.52 -23.25
N MET A 215 2.97 -5.07 -24.32
CA MET A 215 3.28 -4.28 -25.51
C MET A 215 1.96 -4.03 -26.25
N PRO A 216 1.60 -2.80 -26.58
CA PRO A 216 0.50 -2.55 -27.51
C PRO A 216 0.95 -3.07 -28.90
N SER A 217 0.34 -4.15 -29.34
CA SER A 217 0.34 -4.56 -30.74
C SER A 217 -0.41 -3.47 -31.54
N GLY A 218 0.32 -2.70 -32.34
CA GLY A 218 -0.31 -1.75 -33.26
C GLY A 218 0.56 -0.56 -33.61
N ALA A 219 1.79 -0.80 -34.09
CA ALA A 219 2.47 0.13 -34.97
C ALA A 219 2.87 -0.64 -36.23
N THR A 220 1.91 -0.82 -37.10
CA THR A 220 2.20 -1.22 -38.49
C THR A 220 3.00 -0.08 -39.10
N ALA A 221 4.25 -0.38 -39.40
CA ALA A 221 5.09 0.43 -40.26
C ALA A 221 4.38 0.59 -41.62
N MET A 222 4.17 1.82 -42.01
CA MET A 222 4.12 2.16 -43.45
C MET A 222 5.39 2.89 -43.81
N ALA A 223 6.02 2.33 -44.81
CA ALA A 223 7.24 2.69 -45.49
C ALA A 223 7.44 4.17 -45.77
#